data_f1784aad66eca1a96135cfbc10794d13
#
_entry.id   f1784aad66eca1a96135cfbc10794d13
#
_cell.length_a   1.000
_cell.length_b   1.000
_cell.length_c   1.000
_cell.angle_alpha   90.00
_cell.angle_beta   90.00
_cell.angle_gamma   90.00
#
_symmetry.space_group_name_H-M   'P 1'
#
loop_
_entity.id
_entity.type
_entity.pdbx_description
1 polymer ?
#
loop_
_entity_poly.entity_id
_entity_poly.type
_entity_poly.pdbx_seq_one_letter_code
_entity_poly.pdbx_strand_id
1 'polypeptide(L)'
;MSESKALYRVQFICHSERYEVYVREVNQGQLFGFIEIADFVWDNHTALIVDPSHEKLKSEFADVRQTLIPMHQVLRIDQVKKQGAARITDLGSNVAFFPSPIYTKRP
;
A
#
# COMPACT_ATOMS: atom_id res chain seq x y z
N MET A 1 25.87 -12.04 0.69
CA MET A 1 25.22 -12.22 0.85
C MET A 1 24.26 -12.08 0.37
N SER A 2 23.99 -12.30 0.04
CA SER A 2 22.96 -12.00 -0.22
C SER A 2 21.93 -12.44 0.42
N GLU A 3 21.67 -12.15 1.33
CA GLU A 3 20.58 -12.54 1.87
C GLU A 3 19.44 -11.90 1.30
N SER A 4 18.30 -12.48 1.28
CA SER A 4 17.15 -11.89 0.70
C SER A 4 16.70 -10.75 1.54
N LYS A 5 16.22 -9.74 0.87
CA LYS A 5 15.67 -8.61 1.56
C LYS A 5 14.33 -8.97 2.17
N ALA A 6 13.96 -8.24 3.18
CA ALA A 6 12.64 -8.38 3.75
C ALA A 6 11.59 -8.04 2.71
N LEU A 7 10.40 -8.54 2.91
CA LEU A 7 9.28 -8.27 2.03
C LEU A 7 8.15 -7.75 2.90
N TYR A 8 7.59 -6.63 2.50
CA TYR A 8 6.55 -5.98 3.28
C TYR A 8 5.26 -5.83 2.47
N ARG A 9 4.15 -6.07 3.13
CA ARG A 9 2.85 -5.77 2.57
C ARG A 9 2.38 -4.48 3.18
N VAL A 10 2.15 -3.47 2.37
CA VAL A 10 1.78 -2.14 2.82
C VAL A 10 0.38 -1.83 2.35
N GLN A 11 -0.47 -1.43 3.29
CA GLN A 11 -1.84 -1.06 2.97
C GLN A 11 -2.04 0.40 3.34
N PHE A 12 -2.56 1.18 2.41
CA PHE A 12 -2.78 2.60 2.65
C PHE A 12 -3.98 3.09 1.84
N ILE A 13 -4.49 4.24 2.23
CA ILE A 13 -5.64 4.84 1.59
C ILE A 13 -5.18 5.84 0.55
N CYS A 14 -5.77 5.76 -0.62
CA CYS A 14 -5.47 6.69 -1.70
C CYS A 14 -6.74 6.84 -2.53
N HIS A 15 -7.25 8.08 -2.64
CA HIS A 15 -8.44 8.35 -3.45
C HIS A 15 -9.64 7.52 -3.03
N SER A 16 -9.87 7.42 -1.74
CA SER A 16 -11.00 6.66 -1.19
C SER A 16 -10.94 5.18 -1.54
N GLU A 17 -9.75 4.70 -1.85
CA GLU A 17 -9.53 3.29 -2.11
C GLU A 17 -8.41 2.80 -1.21
N ARG A 18 -8.45 1.53 -0.88
CA ARG A 18 -7.36 0.93 -0.13
C ARG A 18 -6.44 0.25 -1.10
N TYR A 19 -5.20 0.70 -1.10
CA TYR A 19 -4.16 0.11 -1.92
C TYR A 19 -3.39 -0.89 -1.08
N GLU A 20 -3.06 -2.01 -1.66
CA GLU A 20 -2.24 -3.01 -1.01
C GLU A 20 -1.13 -3.38 -1.98
N VAL A 21 0.11 -3.12 -1.60
CA VAL A 21 1.25 -3.38 -2.47
C VAL A 21 2.33 -4.08 -1.68
N TYR A 22 3.26 -4.68 -2.40
CA TYR A 22 4.39 -5.37 -1.79
C TYR A 22 5.67 -4.67 -2.18
N VAL A 23 6.50 -4.40 -1.18
CA VAL A 23 7.74 -3.67 -1.38
C VAL A 23 8.84 -4.30 -0.53
N ARG A 24 10.07 -4.02 -0.89
CA ARG A 24 11.19 -4.53 -0.14
C ARG A 24 11.80 -3.50 0.80
N GLU A 25 11.41 -2.25 0.67
CA GLU A 25 11.97 -1.19 1.52
C GLU A 25 10.86 -0.34 2.10
N VAL A 26 10.92 -0.17 3.40
CA VAL A 26 10.01 0.72 4.12
C VAL A 26 10.86 1.51 5.09
N ASN A 27 10.79 2.83 4.99
CA ASN A 27 11.58 3.71 5.83
C ASN A 27 10.75 4.89 6.26
N GLN A 28 11.19 5.55 7.30
CA GLN A 28 10.54 6.79 7.66
C GLN A 28 10.91 7.90 6.70
N GLY A 29 12.04 7.75 6.03
CA GLY A 29 12.41 8.71 5.03
C GLY A 29 12.88 10.01 5.64
N GLN A 30 13.07 10.99 4.77
CA GLN A 30 13.57 12.29 5.19
C GLN A 30 12.47 13.30 5.40
N LEU A 31 11.28 12.99 4.91
CA LEU A 31 10.18 13.94 5.00
C LEU A 31 9.37 13.59 6.24
N PHE A 32 9.33 14.52 7.17
CA PHE A 32 8.67 14.27 8.44
C PHE A 32 7.18 13.97 8.23
N GLY A 33 6.69 12.95 8.92
CA GLY A 33 5.29 12.60 8.85
C GLY A 33 4.93 11.72 7.67
N PHE A 34 5.92 11.25 6.92
CA PHE A 34 5.67 10.39 5.78
C PHE A 34 6.38 9.07 5.95
N ILE A 35 5.80 8.04 5.38
CA ILE A 35 6.45 6.73 5.28
C ILE A 35 6.91 6.58 3.83
N GLU A 36 8.15 6.19 3.66
CA GLU A 36 8.71 6.00 2.34
C GLU A 36 8.72 4.51 2.01
N ILE A 37 8.11 4.14 0.89
CA ILE A 37 8.16 2.77 0.42
C ILE A 37 8.84 2.75 -0.94
N ALA A 38 9.62 1.70 -1.19
CA ALA A 38 10.41 1.61 -2.40
C ALA A 38 10.66 0.15 -2.75
N ASP A 39 11.15 -0.06 -3.94
CA ASP A 39 11.48 -1.39 -4.44
C ASP A 39 10.22 -2.24 -4.48
N PHE A 40 9.28 -1.82 -5.32
CA PHE A 40 8.01 -2.52 -5.47
C PHE A 40 8.23 -3.88 -6.11
N VAL A 41 7.45 -4.85 -5.66
CA VAL A 41 7.54 -6.22 -6.14
C VAL A 41 6.23 -6.58 -6.82
N TRP A 42 6.29 -6.85 -8.10
CA TRP A 42 5.08 -7.11 -8.87
C TRP A 42 4.98 -8.56 -9.34
N ASP A 43 6.09 -9.13 -9.77
CA ASP A 43 6.05 -10.45 -10.35
C ASP A 43 5.87 -11.49 -9.28
N ASN A 44 4.98 -12.42 -9.54
CA ASN A 44 4.72 -13.49 -8.61
C ASN A 44 4.66 -14.78 -9.42
N HIS A 45 5.73 -15.51 -9.39
CA HIS A 45 5.86 -16.70 -10.24
C HIS A 45 5.12 -17.90 -9.71
N THR A 46 4.58 -17.81 -8.51
CA THR A 46 3.99 -18.98 -7.89
C THR A 46 2.49 -18.99 -7.94
N ALA A 47 1.88 -17.93 -8.43
CA ALA A 47 0.43 -17.84 -8.43
C ALA A 47 -0.06 -17.22 -9.71
N LEU A 48 -1.23 -17.66 -10.11
CA LEU A 48 -1.90 -17.05 -11.23
C LEU A 48 -2.60 -15.81 -10.71
N ILE A 49 -2.20 -14.68 -11.22
CA ILE A 49 -2.76 -13.42 -10.77
C ILE A 49 -3.83 -13.00 -11.74
N VAL A 50 -5.07 -12.97 -11.27
CA VAL A 50 -6.19 -12.61 -12.11
C VAL A 50 -6.87 -11.33 -11.66
N ASP A 51 -6.39 -10.72 -10.60
CA ASP A 51 -7.00 -9.50 -10.08
C ASP A 51 -6.57 -8.34 -10.97
N PRO A 52 -7.51 -7.67 -11.64
CA PRO A 52 -7.14 -6.55 -12.49
C PRO A 52 -6.48 -5.40 -11.73
N SER A 53 -6.70 -5.32 -10.43
CA SER A 53 -6.04 -4.31 -9.62
C SER A 53 -4.52 -4.46 -9.66
N HIS A 54 -4.05 -5.69 -9.73
CA HIS A 54 -2.61 -5.93 -9.73
C HIS A 54 -1.95 -5.25 -10.93
N GLU A 55 -2.53 -5.44 -12.11
CA GLU A 55 -1.96 -4.85 -13.31
C GLU A 55 -2.10 -3.34 -13.31
N LYS A 56 -3.21 -2.85 -12.76
CA LYS A 56 -3.42 -1.42 -12.68
C LYS A 56 -2.38 -0.77 -11.78
N LEU A 57 -2.13 -1.37 -10.63
CA LEU A 57 -1.12 -0.85 -9.70
C LEU A 57 0.27 -0.94 -10.29
N LYS A 58 0.57 -2.05 -10.95
CA LYS A 58 1.87 -2.22 -11.58
C LYS A 58 2.10 -1.10 -12.59
N SER A 59 1.09 -0.77 -13.34
CA SER A 59 1.19 0.30 -14.32
C SER A 59 1.32 1.66 -13.65
N GLU A 60 0.58 1.87 -12.60
CA GLU A 60 0.61 3.15 -11.89
C GLU A 60 1.99 3.44 -11.31
N PHE A 61 2.65 2.42 -10.80
CA PHE A 61 3.95 2.59 -10.14
C PHE A 61 5.13 2.20 -11.02
N ALA A 62 4.89 2.02 -12.33
CA ALA A 62 5.93 1.49 -13.21
C ALA A 62 7.19 2.35 -13.22
N ASP A 63 7.02 3.66 -13.19
CA ASP A 63 8.16 4.57 -13.24
C ASP A 63 8.45 5.21 -11.91
N VAL A 64 7.93 4.64 -10.85
CA VAL A 64 8.07 5.22 -9.52
C VAL A 64 9.19 4.49 -8.78
N ARG A 65 10.19 5.25 -8.36
CA ARG A 65 11.27 4.67 -7.59
C ARG A 65 10.86 4.49 -6.14
N GLN A 66 10.19 5.48 -5.61
CA GLN A 66 9.73 5.42 -4.23
C GLN A 66 8.50 6.28 -4.09
N THR A 67 7.71 5.99 -3.10
CA THR A 67 6.49 6.72 -2.83
C THR A 67 6.51 7.13 -1.37
N LEU A 68 6.14 8.38 -1.12
CA LEU A 68 6.03 8.86 0.24
C LEU A 68 4.55 8.99 0.57
N ILE A 69 4.15 8.34 1.64
CA ILE A 69 2.75 8.28 2.02
C ILE A 69 2.59 8.95 3.37
N PRO A 70 1.67 9.90 3.50
CA PRO A 70 1.42 10.51 4.81
C PRO A 70 1.13 9.41 5.83
N MET A 71 1.74 9.50 6.99
CA MET A 71 1.63 8.44 7.98
C MET A 71 0.19 8.13 8.34
N HIS A 72 -0.67 9.16 8.36
CA HIS A 72 -2.05 8.91 8.75
C HIS A 72 -2.86 8.21 7.67
N GLN A 73 -2.29 8.05 6.48
CA GLN A 73 -2.97 7.30 5.42
C GLN A 73 -2.53 5.84 5.40
N VAL A 74 -1.51 5.49 6.15
CA VAL A 74 -1.03 4.12 6.20
C VAL A 74 -1.89 3.34 7.18
N LEU A 75 -2.44 2.23 6.72
CA LEU A 75 -3.31 1.40 7.57
C LEU A 75 -2.51 0.38 8.34
N ARG A 76 -1.62 -0.34 7.64
CA ARG A 76 -0.76 -1.29 8.32
C ARG A 76 0.36 -1.70 7.39
N ILE A 77 1.44 -2.13 7.99
CA ILE A 77 2.60 -2.64 7.29
C ILE A 77 2.97 -3.95 7.95
N ASP A 78 3.03 -5.02 7.16
CA ASP A 78 3.40 -6.32 7.68
C ASP A 78 4.64 -6.81 6.97
N GLN A 79 5.55 -7.38 7.69
CA GLN A 79 6.63 -8.11 7.06
C GLN A 79 6.12 -9.51 6.80
N VAL A 80 6.15 -9.93 5.56
CA VAL A 80 5.55 -11.19 5.17
C VAL A 80 6.58 -12.09 4.55
N LYS A 81 6.26 -13.37 4.44
CA LYS A 81 7.17 -14.33 3.85
C LYS A 81 6.89 -14.52 2.36
N LYS A 82 5.65 -14.32 1.94
CA LYS A 82 5.26 -14.56 0.58
C LYS A 82 4.58 -13.35 0.01
N GLN A 83 4.80 -13.12 -1.26
CA GLN A 83 4.15 -12.06 -1.97
C GLN A 83 2.77 -12.54 -2.43
N GLY A 84 1.78 -11.69 -2.29
CA GLY A 84 0.48 -11.92 -2.88
C GLY A 84 0.27 -10.96 -4.02
N ALA A 85 -0.94 -10.90 -4.53
CA ALA A 85 -1.28 -9.97 -5.58
C ALA A 85 -1.49 -8.59 -5.00
N ALA A 86 -1.00 -7.58 -5.70
CA ALA A 86 -1.32 -6.22 -5.34
C ALA A 86 -2.81 -6.00 -5.59
N ARG A 87 -3.42 -5.12 -4.82
CA ARG A 87 -4.86 -5.04 -4.82
C ARG A 87 -5.35 -3.65 -4.54
N ILE A 88 -6.43 -3.26 -5.18
CA ILE A 88 -7.14 -2.03 -4.88
C ILE A 88 -8.53 -2.43 -4.43
N THR A 89 -8.93 -1.95 -3.27
CA THR A 89 -10.27 -2.21 -2.75
C THR A 89 -11.02 -0.91 -2.70
N ASP A 90 -12.16 -0.87 -3.37
CA ASP A 90 -13.01 0.31 -3.37
C ASP A 90 -13.74 0.36 -2.04
N LEU A 91 -13.53 1.42 -1.30
CA LEU A 91 -14.17 1.57 -0.01
C LEU A 91 -15.58 2.09 -0.11
N GLY A 92 -15.97 2.54 -1.29
CA GLY A 92 -17.32 2.99 -1.48
C GLY A 92 -17.52 4.41 -1.00
N SER A 93 -18.40 5.10 -1.67
CA SER A 93 -18.65 6.48 -1.30
C SER A 93 -19.51 6.58 -0.06
N ASN A 94 -20.20 5.51 0.29
CA ASN A 94 -21.07 5.52 1.44
C ASN A 94 -20.42 5.02 2.72
N VAL A 95 -19.14 4.73 2.65
CA VAL A 95 -18.44 4.24 3.83
C VAL A 95 -18.04 5.43 4.67
N ALA A 96 -18.42 5.40 5.91
CA ALA A 96 -18.01 6.44 6.83
C ALA A 96 -16.70 6.00 7.43
N PHE A 97 -15.70 6.74 7.15
CA PHE A 97 -14.48 6.37 7.69
C PHE A 97 -14.29 6.97 9.00
N PHE A 98 -14.76 7.32 9.11
CA PHE A 98 -14.38 7.90 10.06
C PHE A 98 -15.13 8.26 10.79
N PRO A 99 -14.82 8.08 10.92
CA PRO A 99 -15.54 8.23 11.59
C PRO A 99 -15.83 9.38 11.98
N SER A 100 -15.81 9.57 11.58
CA SER A 100 -16.01 10.29 11.81
C SER A 100 -16.58 10.77 12.19
N PRO A 101 -16.81 10.93 11.98
CA PRO A 101 -17.36 11.59 12.30
C PRO A 101 -17.73 11.87 13.27
N ILE A 102 -17.58 11.55 13.52
CA ILE A 102 -17.83 11.77 14.34
C ILE A 102 -17.51 12.80 14.82
N TYR A 103 -17.14 13.22 14.70
CA TYR A 103 -16.88 14.22 15.00
C TYR A 103 -17.70 15.11 14.85
N THR A 104 -18.08 14.98 14.49
CA THR A 104 -18.76 15.54 14.34
C THR A 104 -19.77 15.83 14.72
N LYS A 105 -20.16 15.61 15.05
CA LYS A 105 -20.97 15.84 15.40
C LYS A 105 -21.28 16.28 16.17
N ARG A 106 -21.05 16.73 16.56
CA ARG A 106 -21.23 17.18 17.26
C ARG A 106 -21.84 17.79 17.43
N PRO A 107 -22.16 18.00 17.70
CA PRO A 107 -22.69 18.86 18.09
C PRO A 107 -22.76 19.48 18.62
#